data_c1a9cfc7fdd958b308b8902565bea0ed
#
_entry.id   c1a9cfc7fdd958b308b8902565bea0ed
#
_cell.length_a   1.000
_cell.length_b   1.000
_cell.length_c   1.000
_cell.angle_alpha   90.00
_cell.angle_beta   90.00
_cell.angle_gamma   90.00
#
_symmetry.space_group_name_H-M   'P 1'
#
loop_
_entity.id
_entity.type
_entity.pdbx_description
1 polymer ?
#
loop_
_entity_poly.entity_id
_entity_poly.type
_entity_poly.pdbx_seq_one_letter_code
_entity_poly.pdbx_strand_id
1 'polypeptide(L)'
;MKLKALAAVVLAAPLMVACGSTEKANEPFRLNGAGASFPAMLYSNWFTSFSKDTGNRVNYQAVGSGAGVRQFKAKTVDFGASDGAVSDAKQPAEGMVHIPMTGGAIVPAYNNPGCDLKMTQTELADVFLGKIDQWSHFGCEGGQIKTIYRSDGSGTTKGFTNSLSAFSPEWKKTVGTGKAVAWPVGIGGKGNSGVAAGIKLTPGSIGYVNYGYVQNDPALEQPALQNKAGNFVKANAETSAAGLGEIILDDQLRGADANPAGANAYPIVSLTWILAYPEYEKNEAVKEVLRYALTPTQQGKADSLGYVPLPEELRQKA
;
A
#
# COMPACT_ATOMS: atom_id res chain seq x y z
N MET A 1 83.07 57.31 -12.76
CA MET A 1 81.82 56.61 -13.12
C MET A 1 81.35 55.83 -11.88
N LYS A 2 80.27 56.26 -11.25
CA LYS A 2 79.72 55.61 -10.03
C LYS A 2 78.45 54.85 -10.38
N LEU A 3 78.51 53.53 -10.25
CA LEU A 3 77.32 52.65 -10.35
C LEU A 3 76.47 52.80 -9.09
N LYS A 4 75.23 53.12 -9.22
CA LYS A 4 74.25 53.10 -8.15
C LYS A 4 73.55 51.72 -8.18
N ALA A 5 73.62 50.94 -7.10
CA ALA A 5 72.90 49.72 -6.90
C ALA A 5 71.45 50.06 -6.46
N LEU A 6 70.47 49.54 -7.14
CA LEU A 6 69.03 49.59 -6.76
C LEU A 6 68.75 48.34 -5.93
N ALA A 7 68.32 48.53 -4.71
CA ALA A 7 67.79 47.44 -3.86
C ALA A 7 66.29 47.22 -4.17
N ALA A 8 65.92 46.05 -4.58
CA ALA A 8 64.54 45.62 -4.74
C ALA A 8 64.03 45.06 -3.41
N VAL A 9 63.03 45.69 -2.83
CA VAL A 9 62.30 45.18 -1.66
C VAL A 9 61.22 44.26 -2.16
N VAL A 10 61.31 42.94 -1.86
CA VAL A 10 60.28 41.92 -2.14
C VAL A 10 59.33 41.94 -0.94
N LEU A 11 58.09 42.42 -1.14
CA LEU A 11 57.02 42.28 -0.16
C LEU A 11 56.46 40.87 -0.29
N ALA A 12 56.68 40.02 0.69
CA ALA A 12 56.00 38.71 0.82
C ALA A 12 54.63 38.95 1.46
N ALA A 13 53.56 38.79 0.66
CA ALA A 13 52.20 38.74 1.17
C ALA A 13 51.91 37.31 1.67
N PRO A 14 51.33 37.14 2.88
CA PRO A 14 50.90 35.80 3.32
C PRO A 14 49.65 35.37 2.55
N LEU A 15 49.73 34.29 1.79
CA LEU A 15 48.54 33.56 1.29
C LEU A 15 47.82 32.92 2.49
N MET A 16 46.71 33.55 2.92
CA MET A 16 45.74 32.83 3.75
C MET A 16 45.06 31.78 2.90
N VAL A 17 45.45 30.52 3.11
CA VAL A 17 44.69 29.35 2.64
C VAL A 17 43.45 29.26 3.52
N ALA A 18 42.31 29.77 3.04
CA ALA A 18 41.01 29.48 3.60
C ALA A 18 40.72 28.03 3.32
N CYS A 19 40.92 27.14 4.32
CA CYS A 19 40.32 25.82 4.35
C CYS A 19 38.80 25.97 4.47
N GLY A 20 38.14 26.26 3.37
CA GLY A 20 36.72 26.04 3.23
C GLY A 20 36.48 24.51 3.26
N SER A 21 35.91 24.01 4.35
CA SER A 21 35.29 22.70 4.36
C SER A 21 34.15 22.74 3.32
N THR A 22 34.46 22.31 2.11
CA THR A 22 33.42 21.94 1.15
C THR A 22 32.68 20.76 1.78
N GLU A 23 31.51 21.02 2.41
CA GLU A 23 30.52 19.98 2.58
C GLU A 23 30.37 19.34 1.19
N LYS A 24 30.78 18.07 1.08
CA LYS A 24 30.48 17.28 -0.09
C LYS A 24 28.96 17.24 -0.18
N ALA A 25 28.38 18.02 -1.09
CA ALA A 25 27.00 17.83 -1.49
C ALA A 25 26.86 16.34 -1.84
N ASN A 26 26.08 15.60 -1.06
CA ASN A 26 25.84 14.20 -1.34
C ASN A 26 25.30 14.08 -2.77
N GLU A 27 25.97 13.30 -3.62
CA GLU A 27 25.46 13.04 -4.97
C GLU A 27 24.07 12.44 -4.87
N PRO A 28 23.11 12.87 -5.73
CA PRO A 28 21.76 12.36 -5.71
C PRO A 28 21.72 10.83 -5.85
N PHE A 29 21.12 10.15 -4.91
CA PHE A 29 20.98 8.70 -4.95
C PHE A 29 19.73 8.24 -5.73
N ARG A 30 19.73 6.95 -6.10
CA ARG A 30 18.58 6.28 -6.70
C ARG A 30 18.27 5.00 -5.93
N LEU A 31 16.98 4.84 -5.59
CA LEU A 31 16.44 3.62 -4.98
C LEU A 31 15.42 2.97 -5.91
N ASN A 32 15.42 1.64 -5.92
CA ASN A 32 14.43 0.82 -6.59
C ASN A 32 13.65 0.03 -5.55
N GLY A 33 12.34 0.18 -5.56
CA GLY A 33 11.43 -0.59 -4.73
C GLY A 33 10.42 -1.36 -5.57
N ALA A 34 9.91 -2.47 -5.05
CA ALA A 34 8.88 -3.22 -5.72
C ALA A 34 7.92 -3.89 -4.73
N GLY A 35 6.65 -4.02 -5.11
CA GLY A 35 5.73 -4.76 -4.27
C GLY A 35 4.25 -4.41 -4.45
N ALA A 36 3.60 -4.24 -3.34
CA ALA A 36 2.17 -4.05 -3.24
C ALA A 36 1.62 -2.97 -4.18
N SER A 37 0.52 -3.28 -4.86
CA SER A 37 -0.21 -2.31 -5.66
C SER A 37 -1.30 -1.57 -4.86
N PHE A 38 -1.58 -2.01 -3.64
CA PHE A 38 -2.50 -1.34 -2.73
C PHE A 38 -2.09 0.11 -2.47
N PRO A 39 -0.84 0.44 -2.05
CA PRO A 39 -0.43 1.82 -1.76
C PRO A 39 0.08 2.59 -3.00
N ALA A 40 -0.03 2.04 -4.21
CA ALA A 40 0.72 2.55 -5.37
C ALA A 40 0.47 4.03 -5.68
N MET A 41 -0.77 4.52 -5.55
CA MET A 41 -1.09 5.93 -5.79
C MET A 41 -0.43 6.85 -4.77
N LEU A 42 -0.48 6.48 -3.48
CA LEU A 42 0.12 7.26 -2.41
C LEU A 42 1.66 7.22 -2.47
N TYR A 43 2.24 6.04 -2.74
CA TYR A 43 3.69 5.91 -2.92
C TYR A 43 4.20 6.72 -4.11
N SER A 44 3.47 6.72 -5.23
CA SER A 44 3.81 7.56 -6.39
C SER A 44 3.80 9.04 -6.03
N ASN A 45 2.81 9.48 -5.25
CA ASN A 45 2.73 10.86 -4.77
C ASN A 45 3.91 11.22 -3.86
N TRP A 46 4.19 10.39 -2.83
CA TRP A 46 5.28 10.61 -1.90
C TRP A 46 6.66 10.63 -2.59
N PHE A 47 6.95 9.64 -3.44
CA PHE A 47 8.24 9.52 -4.10
C PHE A 47 8.47 10.59 -5.16
N THR A 48 7.39 11.04 -5.83
CA THR A 48 7.46 12.21 -6.73
C THR A 48 7.74 13.49 -5.95
N SER A 49 7.07 13.71 -4.80
CA SER A 49 7.33 14.85 -3.94
C SER A 49 8.76 14.82 -3.39
N PHE A 50 9.19 13.66 -2.87
CA PHE A 50 10.56 13.46 -2.39
C PHE A 50 11.60 13.81 -3.46
N SER A 51 11.39 13.34 -4.69
CA SER A 51 12.32 13.62 -5.79
C SER A 51 12.39 15.11 -6.15
N LYS A 52 11.26 15.83 -6.06
CA LYS A 52 11.22 17.28 -6.30
C LYS A 52 11.95 18.06 -5.20
N ASP A 53 11.77 17.64 -3.95
CA ASP A 53 12.26 18.37 -2.77
C ASP A 53 13.76 18.12 -2.53
N THR A 54 14.28 16.95 -2.90
CA THR A 54 15.64 16.52 -2.55
C THR A 54 16.58 16.30 -3.75
N GLY A 55 16.05 16.17 -4.96
CA GLY A 55 16.81 15.74 -6.14
C GLY A 55 17.09 14.24 -6.21
N ASN A 56 16.86 13.49 -5.12
CA ASN A 56 16.99 12.03 -5.06
C ASN A 56 15.86 11.35 -5.85
N ARG A 57 16.03 10.08 -6.24
CA ARG A 57 15.03 9.37 -7.03
C ARG A 57 14.63 8.05 -6.41
N VAL A 58 13.33 7.79 -6.35
CA VAL A 58 12.77 6.49 -5.95
C VAL A 58 11.93 5.97 -7.10
N ASN A 59 12.29 4.82 -7.63
CA ASN A 59 11.53 4.10 -8.63
C ASN A 59 10.79 2.96 -7.93
N TYR A 60 9.44 2.97 -8.01
CA TYR A 60 8.61 1.94 -7.39
C TYR A 60 7.80 1.18 -8.42
N GLN A 61 7.87 -0.15 -8.37
CA GLN A 61 7.15 -1.05 -9.28
C GLN A 61 6.03 -1.78 -8.52
N ALA A 62 4.79 -1.44 -8.82
CA ALA A 62 3.60 -2.05 -8.23
C ALA A 62 3.28 -3.43 -8.83
N VAL A 63 4.15 -4.40 -8.59
CA VAL A 63 4.12 -5.77 -9.16
C VAL A 63 3.33 -6.79 -8.33
N GLY A 64 2.74 -6.33 -7.22
CA GLY A 64 2.05 -7.14 -6.21
C GLY A 64 2.96 -7.61 -5.09
N SER A 65 2.38 -7.76 -3.89
CA SER A 65 3.11 -8.11 -2.66
C SER A 65 3.93 -9.38 -2.77
N GLY A 66 3.43 -10.40 -3.48
CA GLY A 66 4.14 -11.67 -3.65
C GLY A 66 5.43 -11.51 -4.46
N ALA A 67 5.40 -10.76 -5.56
CA ALA A 67 6.58 -10.47 -6.36
C ALA A 67 7.54 -9.54 -5.61
N GLY A 68 7.00 -8.51 -4.91
CA GLY A 68 7.80 -7.60 -4.10
C GLY A 68 8.61 -8.32 -3.03
N VAL A 69 7.98 -9.21 -2.27
CA VAL A 69 8.68 -10.03 -1.25
C VAL A 69 9.76 -10.91 -1.89
N ARG A 70 9.49 -11.52 -3.07
CA ARG A 70 10.51 -12.34 -3.76
C ARG A 70 11.70 -11.51 -4.24
N GLN A 71 11.45 -10.35 -4.88
CA GLN A 71 12.50 -9.46 -5.36
C GLN A 71 13.34 -8.90 -4.20
N PHE A 72 12.68 -8.50 -3.10
CA PHE A 72 13.36 -8.06 -1.90
C PHE A 72 14.29 -9.14 -1.34
N LYS A 73 13.80 -10.37 -1.15
CA LYS A 73 14.60 -11.50 -0.67
C LYS A 73 15.75 -11.87 -1.60
N ALA A 74 15.57 -11.69 -2.92
CA ALA A 74 16.61 -11.89 -3.92
C ALA A 74 17.58 -10.70 -4.01
N LYS A 75 17.38 -9.64 -3.19
CA LYS A 75 18.20 -8.40 -3.19
C LYS A 75 18.29 -7.71 -4.56
N THR A 76 17.24 -7.87 -5.39
CA THR A 76 17.16 -7.21 -6.71
C THR A 76 16.50 -5.83 -6.65
N VAL A 77 16.02 -5.46 -5.48
CA VAL A 77 15.47 -4.12 -5.15
C VAL A 77 15.99 -3.67 -3.79
N ASP A 78 16.05 -2.37 -3.58
CA ASP A 78 16.57 -1.77 -2.35
C ASP A 78 15.57 -1.90 -1.18
N PHE A 79 14.26 -1.95 -1.50
CA PHE A 79 13.19 -2.21 -0.52
C PHE A 79 12.03 -2.97 -1.17
N GLY A 80 11.32 -3.73 -0.36
CA GLY A 80 10.09 -4.40 -0.77
C GLY A 80 8.85 -3.70 -0.25
N ALA A 81 7.65 -4.05 -0.76
CA ALA A 81 6.39 -3.64 -0.15
C ALA A 81 5.34 -4.75 -0.16
N SER A 82 4.56 -4.84 0.91
CA SER A 82 3.55 -5.91 1.07
C SER A 82 2.41 -5.46 1.99
N ASP A 83 1.15 -5.72 1.57
CA ASP A 83 -0.04 -5.53 2.43
C ASP A 83 -0.30 -6.73 3.34
N GLY A 84 0.54 -7.73 3.30
CA GLY A 84 0.49 -8.86 4.23
C GLY A 84 1.87 -9.11 4.80
N ALA A 85 1.99 -8.98 6.11
CA ALA A 85 3.23 -9.22 6.83
C ALA A 85 3.87 -10.58 6.44
N VAL A 86 5.18 -10.61 6.40
CA VAL A 86 5.97 -11.83 6.18
C VAL A 86 6.18 -12.49 7.54
N SER A 87 5.74 -13.73 7.70
CA SER A 87 5.92 -14.48 8.95
C SER A 87 7.41 -14.82 9.18
N ASP A 88 7.81 -14.98 10.42
CA ASP A 88 9.21 -15.25 10.82
C ASP A 88 9.81 -16.44 10.06
N ALA A 89 9.07 -17.53 9.92
CA ALA A 89 9.49 -18.70 9.16
C ALA A 89 9.75 -18.45 7.65
N LYS A 90 9.33 -17.28 7.13
CA LYS A 90 9.50 -16.88 5.74
C LYS A 90 10.39 -15.67 5.57
N GLN A 91 10.99 -15.16 6.64
CA GLN A 91 11.96 -14.06 6.57
C GLN A 91 13.31 -14.57 6.03
N PRO A 92 14.14 -13.70 5.42
CA PRO A 92 15.51 -14.04 5.08
C PRO A 92 16.35 -14.24 6.36
N ALA A 93 17.45 -15.00 6.25
CA ALA A 93 18.31 -15.31 7.40
C ALA A 93 18.94 -14.04 8.03
N GLU A 94 19.18 -13.01 7.23
CA GLU A 94 19.69 -11.70 7.67
C GLU A 94 18.65 -10.86 8.44
N GLY A 95 17.43 -11.38 8.56
CA GLY A 95 16.30 -10.65 9.12
C GLY A 95 15.69 -9.66 8.14
N MET A 96 14.59 -9.06 8.56
CA MET A 96 13.93 -7.95 7.85
C MET A 96 13.08 -7.17 8.85
N VAL A 97 12.89 -5.88 8.57
CA VAL A 97 11.96 -5.04 9.33
C VAL A 97 10.72 -4.75 8.51
N HIS A 98 9.59 -4.64 9.20
CA HIS A 98 8.31 -4.23 8.64
C HIS A 98 8.02 -2.80 9.09
N ILE A 99 8.03 -1.87 8.16
CA ILE A 99 7.75 -0.47 8.43
C ILE A 99 6.33 -0.18 7.94
N PRO A 100 5.34 -0.03 8.84
CA PRO A 100 3.99 0.36 8.43
C PRO A 100 4.03 1.76 7.82
N MET A 101 3.35 1.93 6.69
CA MET A 101 3.38 3.20 5.95
C MET A 101 2.03 3.90 5.91
N THR A 102 0.96 3.14 5.78
CA THR A 102 -0.42 3.61 5.71
C THR A 102 -1.36 2.42 5.83
N GLY A 103 -2.65 2.67 5.92
CA GLY A 103 -3.69 1.67 5.82
C GLY A 103 -4.83 2.14 4.94
N GLY A 104 -5.87 1.32 4.84
CA GLY A 104 -7.09 1.67 4.12
C GLY A 104 -8.03 0.48 4.00
N ALA A 105 -9.23 0.76 3.47
CA ALA A 105 -10.21 -0.26 3.18
C ALA A 105 -9.87 -1.04 1.90
N ILE A 106 -10.22 -2.32 1.91
CA ILE A 106 -10.35 -3.16 0.71
C ILE A 106 -11.82 -3.27 0.42
N VAL A 107 -12.27 -2.66 -0.66
CA VAL A 107 -13.69 -2.55 -0.97
C VAL A 107 -14.08 -3.50 -2.11
N PRO A 108 -15.21 -4.20 -1.99
CA PRO A 108 -15.88 -4.75 -3.15
C PRO A 108 -16.27 -3.58 -4.06
N ALA A 109 -15.69 -3.54 -5.24
CA ALA A 109 -16.03 -2.52 -6.24
C ALA A 109 -16.86 -3.16 -7.35
N TYR A 110 -17.87 -2.45 -7.86
CA TYR A 110 -18.72 -2.98 -8.92
C TYR A 110 -19.05 -1.95 -10.00
N ASN A 111 -19.49 -2.45 -11.16
CA ASN A 111 -19.95 -1.66 -12.29
C ASN A 111 -21.35 -2.16 -12.67
N ASN A 112 -22.36 -1.61 -12.00
CA ASN A 112 -23.77 -1.85 -12.31
C ASN A 112 -24.58 -0.57 -12.03
N PRO A 113 -24.54 0.41 -12.96
CA PRO A 113 -25.16 1.72 -12.76
C PRO A 113 -26.64 1.61 -12.39
N GLY A 114 -27.05 2.36 -11.38
CA GLY A 114 -28.42 2.38 -10.86
C GLY A 114 -28.71 1.35 -9.77
N CYS A 115 -27.73 0.51 -9.40
CA CYS A 115 -27.84 -0.43 -8.29
C CYS A 115 -27.28 0.19 -7.00
N ASP A 116 -28.12 0.53 -6.00
CA ASP A 116 -27.64 0.89 -4.65
C ASP A 116 -27.41 -0.38 -3.84
N LEU A 117 -26.25 -1.03 -4.08
CA LEU A 117 -25.95 -2.34 -3.55
C LEU A 117 -25.71 -2.32 -2.03
N LYS A 118 -26.44 -3.16 -1.32
CA LYS A 118 -26.18 -3.52 0.08
C LYS A 118 -25.91 -5.01 0.17
N MET A 119 -24.87 -5.39 0.90
CA MET A 119 -24.46 -6.79 1.04
C MET A 119 -24.17 -7.12 2.50
N THR A 120 -24.65 -8.26 2.94
CA THR A 120 -24.17 -8.90 4.16
C THR A 120 -22.80 -9.52 3.94
N GLN A 121 -22.10 -9.85 5.03
CA GLN A 121 -20.80 -10.52 4.97
C GLN A 121 -20.88 -11.87 4.27
N THR A 122 -21.96 -12.64 4.52
CA THR A 122 -22.18 -13.95 3.90
C THR A 122 -22.46 -13.82 2.41
N GLU A 123 -23.31 -12.87 1.99
CA GLU A 123 -23.60 -12.65 0.56
C GLU A 123 -22.34 -12.26 -0.21
N LEU A 124 -21.45 -11.43 0.37
CA LEU A 124 -20.17 -11.14 -0.26
C LEU A 124 -19.34 -12.41 -0.52
N ALA A 125 -19.26 -13.29 0.47
CA ALA A 125 -18.55 -14.56 0.31
C ALA A 125 -19.24 -15.46 -0.73
N ASP A 126 -20.56 -15.53 -0.74
CA ASP A 126 -21.35 -16.34 -1.65
C ASP A 126 -21.26 -15.87 -3.12
N VAL A 127 -21.12 -14.58 -3.36
CA VAL A 127 -20.82 -14.03 -4.69
C VAL A 127 -19.46 -14.54 -5.20
N PHE A 128 -18.42 -14.52 -4.38
CA PHE A 128 -17.09 -15.00 -4.78
C PHE A 128 -16.98 -16.55 -4.76
N LEU A 129 -17.89 -17.26 -4.10
CA LEU A 129 -18.08 -18.70 -4.23
C LEU A 129 -18.87 -19.09 -5.50
N GLY A 130 -19.48 -18.11 -6.18
CA GLY A 130 -20.36 -18.36 -7.35
C GLY A 130 -21.74 -18.90 -7.00
N LYS A 131 -22.17 -18.79 -5.74
CA LYS A 131 -23.51 -19.20 -5.28
C LYS A 131 -24.57 -18.15 -5.54
N ILE A 132 -24.18 -16.86 -5.43
CA ILE A 132 -24.99 -15.74 -5.85
C ILE A 132 -24.36 -15.20 -7.12
N ASP A 133 -25.02 -15.43 -8.25
CA ASP A 133 -24.53 -15.12 -9.59
C ASP A 133 -25.45 -14.19 -10.39
N GLN A 134 -26.52 -13.67 -9.77
CA GLN A 134 -27.48 -12.76 -10.41
C GLN A 134 -27.66 -11.47 -9.61
N TRP A 135 -27.64 -10.34 -10.30
CA TRP A 135 -27.91 -9.02 -9.72
C TRP A 135 -29.32 -8.90 -9.14
N SER A 136 -30.29 -9.65 -9.70
CA SER A 136 -31.67 -9.70 -9.21
C SER A 136 -31.79 -10.18 -7.76
N HIS A 137 -30.80 -10.96 -7.25
CA HIS A 137 -30.73 -11.33 -5.83
C HIS A 137 -30.71 -10.08 -4.92
N PHE A 138 -30.08 -9.02 -5.37
CA PHE A 138 -29.98 -7.74 -4.66
C PHE A 138 -31.05 -6.72 -5.08
N GLY A 139 -32.03 -7.14 -5.85
CA GLY A 139 -33.08 -6.26 -6.38
C GLY A 139 -32.57 -5.31 -7.48
N CYS A 140 -31.44 -5.60 -8.08
CA CYS A 140 -30.84 -4.79 -9.13
C CYS A 140 -31.03 -5.45 -10.51
N GLU A 141 -31.13 -4.62 -11.54
CA GLU A 141 -31.00 -5.05 -12.94
C GLU A 141 -29.52 -5.43 -13.23
N GLY A 142 -29.24 -6.03 -14.36
CA GLY A 142 -27.84 -6.28 -14.82
C GLY A 142 -27.51 -7.74 -15.11
N GLY A 143 -28.44 -8.68 -14.89
CA GLY A 143 -28.28 -10.10 -15.23
C GLY A 143 -27.22 -10.79 -14.37
N GLN A 144 -26.30 -11.52 -15.01
CA GLN A 144 -25.29 -12.32 -14.31
C GLN A 144 -24.18 -11.46 -13.71
N ILE A 145 -23.82 -11.75 -12.46
CA ILE A 145 -22.65 -11.16 -11.77
C ILE A 145 -21.37 -11.78 -12.31
N LYS A 146 -20.42 -10.94 -12.74
CA LYS A 146 -19.10 -11.36 -13.22
C LYS A 146 -18.04 -10.98 -12.19
N THR A 147 -17.43 -11.93 -11.54
CA THR A 147 -16.42 -11.64 -10.52
C THR A 147 -15.04 -11.37 -11.14
N ILE A 148 -14.32 -10.39 -10.59
CA ILE A 148 -12.95 -10.06 -11.00
C ILE A 148 -12.03 -10.12 -9.79
N TYR A 149 -10.99 -10.95 -9.88
CA TYR A 149 -10.05 -11.21 -8.80
C TYR A 149 -8.61 -10.89 -9.19
N ARG A 150 -7.67 -10.93 -8.27
CA ARG A 150 -6.25 -10.70 -8.49
C ARG A 150 -5.56 -11.94 -9.05
N SER A 151 -4.97 -11.81 -10.24
CA SER A 151 -4.20 -12.87 -10.90
C SER A 151 -2.75 -12.98 -10.41
N ASP A 152 -2.26 -12.00 -9.63
CA ASP A 152 -0.92 -11.96 -9.07
C ASP A 152 -0.91 -12.28 -7.57
N GLY A 153 0.26 -12.56 -7.01
CA GLY A 153 0.43 -12.73 -5.57
C GLY A 153 0.19 -11.42 -4.82
N SER A 154 -0.98 -11.25 -4.22
CA SER A 154 -1.52 -9.99 -3.75
C SER A 154 -1.69 -9.94 -2.23
N GLY A 155 -1.19 -8.87 -1.59
CA GLY A 155 -1.52 -8.59 -0.20
C GLY A 155 -2.99 -8.17 -0.03
N THR A 156 -3.55 -7.43 -0.99
CA THR A 156 -4.98 -7.09 -1.03
C THR A 156 -5.83 -8.36 -1.07
N THR A 157 -5.47 -9.36 -1.88
CA THR A 157 -6.12 -10.69 -1.86
C THR A 157 -6.01 -11.34 -0.49
N LYS A 158 -4.83 -11.28 0.16
CA LYS A 158 -4.66 -11.87 1.50
C LYS A 158 -5.60 -11.20 2.52
N GLY A 159 -5.70 -9.88 2.54
CA GLY A 159 -6.62 -9.14 3.40
C GLY A 159 -8.08 -9.50 3.12
N PHE A 160 -8.48 -9.44 1.85
CA PHE A 160 -9.84 -9.77 1.41
C PHE A 160 -10.24 -11.21 1.76
N THR A 161 -9.42 -12.20 1.42
CA THR A 161 -9.71 -13.61 1.71
C THR A 161 -9.64 -13.96 3.20
N ASN A 162 -8.86 -13.19 3.99
CA ASN A 162 -8.87 -13.29 5.44
C ASN A 162 -10.24 -12.89 6.01
N SER A 163 -10.79 -11.79 5.53
CA SER A 163 -12.13 -11.34 5.92
C SER A 163 -13.21 -12.31 5.42
N LEU A 164 -13.16 -12.77 4.16
CA LEU A 164 -14.11 -13.77 3.69
C LEU A 164 -14.07 -15.06 4.51
N SER A 165 -12.90 -15.47 5.00
CA SER A 165 -12.77 -16.64 5.91
C SER A 165 -13.38 -16.38 7.29
N ALA A 166 -13.43 -15.14 7.75
CA ALA A 166 -14.14 -14.76 8.98
C ALA A 166 -15.66 -14.66 8.75
N PHE A 167 -16.08 -14.27 7.55
CA PHE A 167 -17.48 -14.05 7.19
C PHE A 167 -18.22 -15.36 6.87
N SER A 168 -17.51 -16.36 6.32
CA SER A 168 -18.10 -17.61 5.83
C SER A 168 -17.26 -18.83 6.22
N PRO A 169 -17.82 -19.72 7.05
CA PRO A 169 -17.19 -21.01 7.35
C PRO A 169 -16.93 -21.86 6.10
N GLU A 170 -17.80 -21.75 5.09
CA GLU A 170 -17.64 -22.47 3.84
C GLU A 170 -16.47 -21.93 3.03
N TRP A 171 -16.35 -20.58 2.88
CA TRP A 171 -15.18 -19.98 2.27
C TRP A 171 -13.89 -20.44 2.97
N LYS A 172 -13.86 -20.36 4.31
CA LYS A 172 -12.72 -20.80 5.12
C LYS A 172 -12.31 -22.24 4.83
N LYS A 173 -13.30 -23.13 4.66
CA LYS A 173 -13.07 -24.57 4.43
C LYS A 173 -12.63 -24.86 2.98
N THR A 174 -13.21 -24.19 2.00
CA THR A 174 -13.06 -24.55 0.57
C THR A 174 -11.98 -23.76 -0.13
N VAL A 175 -11.80 -22.48 0.22
CA VAL A 175 -10.85 -21.55 -0.45
C VAL A 175 -9.75 -21.10 0.52
N GLY A 176 -10.14 -20.64 1.72
CA GLY A 176 -9.22 -20.17 2.76
C GLY A 176 -8.63 -18.78 2.49
N THR A 177 -7.45 -18.54 3.08
CA THR A 177 -6.77 -17.24 3.08
C THR A 177 -5.40 -17.34 2.44
N GLY A 178 -5.06 -16.42 1.53
CA GLY A 178 -3.74 -16.39 0.90
C GLY A 178 -3.47 -15.17 0.03
N LYS A 179 -2.21 -14.94 -0.33
CA LYS A 179 -1.83 -13.95 -1.36
C LYS A 179 -2.24 -14.42 -2.77
N ALA A 180 -2.49 -15.70 -2.95
CA ALA A 180 -3.08 -16.35 -4.11
C ALA A 180 -3.90 -17.52 -3.60
N VAL A 181 -5.11 -17.70 -4.11
CA VAL A 181 -6.03 -18.77 -3.76
C VAL A 181 -6.61 -19.38 -5.05
N ALA A 182 -7.20 -20.57 -4.95
CA ALA A 182 -7.96 -21.16 -6.05
C ALA A 182 -9.36 -20.52 -6.10
N TRP A 183 -9.54 -19.51 -6.93
CA TRP A 183 -10.82 -18.83 -7.09
C TRP A 183 -11.85 -19.74 -7.72
N PRO A 184 -13.04 -19.91 -7.12
CA PRO A 184 -14.10 -20.76 -7.68
C PRO A 184 -14.64 -20.25 -9.00
N VAL A 185 -14.75 -18.90 -9.13
CA VAL A 185 -15.34 -18.23 -10.30
C VAL A 185 -14.59 -16.94 -10.60
N GLY A 186 -14.74 -16.40 -11.81
CA GLY A 186 -14.30 -15.07 -12.17
C GLY A 186 -13.09 -15.02 -13.10
N ILE A 187 -12.62 -13.80 -13.34
CA ILE A 187 -11.54 -13.46 -14.27
C ILE A 187 -10.42 -12.73 -13.50
N GLY A 188 -9.18 -13.02 -13.84
CA GLY A 188 -8.01 -12.44 -13.18
C GLY A 188 -7.59 -11.09 -13.75
N GLY A 189 -7.40 -10.08 -12.86
CA GLY A 189 -6.78 -8.78 -13.15
C GLY A 189 -5.44 -8.62 -12.42
N LYS A 190 -4.42 -8.09 -13.09
CA LYS A 190 -3.09 -7.89 -12.49
C LYS A 190 -3.03 -6.57 -11.72
N GLY A 191 -2.71 -6.65 -10.43
CA GLY A 191 -2.66 -5.48 -9.53
C GLY A 191 -4.05 -4.92 -9.22
N ASN A 192 -4.13 -3.96 -8.28
CA ASN A 192 -5.38 -3.24 -8.03
C ASN A 192 -5.86 -2.51 -9.30
N SER A 193 -4.94 -1.92 -10.06
CA SER A 193 -5.26 -1.24 -11.32
C SER A 193 -5.87 -2.16 -12.38
N GLY A 194 -5.37 -3.40 -12.51
CA GLY A 194 -5.92 -4.37 -13.45
C GLY A 194 -7.32 -4.87 -13.04
N VAL A 195 -7.58 -5.03 -11.74
CA VAL A 195 -8.93 -5.35 -11.26
C VAL A 195 -9.87 -4.16 -11.48
N ALA A 196 -9.47 -2.95 -11.11
CA ALA A 196 -10.27 -1.74 -11.32
C ALA A 196 -10.63 -1.53 -12.81
N ALA A 197 -9.65 -1.67 -13.70
CA ALA A 197 -9.87 -1.59 -15.15
C ALA A 197 -10.81 -2.69 -15.65
N GLY A 198 -10.64 -3.93 -15.16
CA GLY A 198 -11.52 -5.05 -15.49
C GLY A 198 -12.97 -4.78 -15.12
N ILE A 199 -13.20 -4.26 -13.89
CA ILE A 199 -14.55 -3.91 -13.43
C ILE A 199 -15.13 -2.79 -14.31
N LYS A 200 -14.37 -1.72 -14.52
CA LYS A 200 -14.81 -0.59 -15.35
C LYS A 200 -15.22 -0.99 -16.76
N LEU A 201 -14.49 -1.92 -17.38
CA LEU A 201 -14.72 -2.37 -18.75
C LEU A 201 -15.76 -3.49 -18.87
N THR A 202 -16.25 -4.03 -17.74
CA THR A 202 -17.17 -5.17 -17.73
C THR A 202 -18.46 -4.80 -17.00
N PRO A 203 -19.52 -4.35 -17.69
CA PRO A 203 -20.82 -4.12 -17.08
C PRO A 203 -21.34 -5.36 -16.35
N GLY A 204 -21.94 -5.16 -15.18
CA GLY A 204 -22.43 -6.25 -14.32
C GLY A 204 -21.32 -6.99 -13.57
N SER A 205 -20.12 -6.43 -13.47
CA SER A 205 -19.03 -7.05 -12.72
C SER A 205 -18.86 -6.48 -11.30
N ILE A 206 -18.26 -7.32 -10.45
CA ILE A 206 -17.82 -7.00 -9.11
C ILE A 206 -16.41 -7.57 -8.88
N GLY A 207 -15.56 -6.83 -8.19
CA GLY A 207 -14.22 -7.28 -7.78
C GLY A 207 -13.85 -6.64 -6.45
N TYR A 208 -12.57 -6.65 -6.08
CA TYR A 208 -12.10 -6.00 -4.86
C TYR A 208 -10.80 -5.22 -5.12
N VAL A 209 -10.75 -4.01 -4.60
CA VAL A 209 -9.61 -3.09 -4.74
C VAL A 209 -9.41 -2.26 -3.46
N ASN A 210 -8.28 -1.57 -3.36
CA ASN A 210 -8.14 -0.49 -2.37
C ASN A 210 -9.16 0.62 -2.64
N TYR A 211 -9.71 1.19 -1.59
CA TYR A 211 -10.73 2.24 -1.65
C TYR A 211 -10.33 3.44 -2.54
N GLY A 212 -9.06 3.81 -2.57
CA GLY A 212 -8.57 4.90 -3.42
C GLY A 212 -8.88 4.71 -4.91
N TYR A 213 -8.97 3.48 -5.41
CA TYR A 213 -9.36 3.22 -6.79
C TYR A 213 -10.84 3.50 -7.07
N VAL A 214 -11.70 3.39 -6.04
CA VAL A 214 -13.13 3.70 -6.16
C VAL A 214 -13.36 5.19 -5.94
N GLN A 215 -12.74 5.77 -4.91
CA GLN A 215 -12.89 7.20 -4.59
C GLN A 215 -12.53 8.11 -5.77
N ASN A 216 -11.54 7.71 -6.57
CA ASN A 216 -10.99 8.52 -7.64
C ASN A 216 -11.51 8.13 -9.05
N ASP A 217 -12.43 7.17 -9.16
CA ASP A 217 -13.03 6.78 -10.45
C ASP A 217 -14.56 6.65 -10.32
N PRO A 218 -15.33 7.60 -10.86
CA PRO A 218 -16.80 7.61 -10.78
C PRO A 218 -17.47 6.46 -11.54
N ALA A 219 -16.73 5.69 -12.33
CA ALA A 219 -17.25 4.50 -13.01
C ALA A 219 -17.22 3.24 -12.12
N LEU A 220 -16.67 3.36 -10.93
CA LEU A 220 -16.62 2.28 -9.92
C LEU A 220 -17.50 2.65 -8.73
N GLU A 221 -18.40 1.77 -8.39
CA GLU A 221 -19.26 1.90 -7.22
C GLU A 221 -18.82 0.96 -6.10
N GLN A 222 -19.19 1.26 -4.85
CA GLN A 222 -18.98 0.38 -3.70
C GLN A 222 -20.33 0.08 -3.01
N PRO A 223 -20.55 -1.15 -2.52
CA PRO A 223 -21.71 -1.48 -1.72
C PRO A 223 -21.63 -0.86 -0.31
N ALA A 224 -22.78 -0.70 0.32
CA ALA A 224 -22.82 -0.67 1.77
C ALA A 224 -22.66 -2.11 2.27
N LEU A 225 -21.53 -2.40 2.92
CA LEU A 225 -21.19 -3.75 3.41
C LEU A 225 -21.55 -3.84 4.90
N GLN A 226 -22.24 -4.92 5.29
CA GLN A 226 -22.56 -5.16 6.68
C GLN A 226 -21.27 -5.43 7.49
N ASN A 227 -21.09 -4.71 8.59
CA ASN A 227 -19.99 -4.96 9.51
C ASN A 227 -20.39 -5.98 10.61
N LYS A 228 -19.44 -6.34 11.48
CA LYS A 228 -19.65 -7.31 12.55
C LYS A 228 -20.72 -6.87 13.56
N ALA A 229 -20.93 -5.56 13.74
CA ALA A 229 -21.98 -5.00 14.58
C ALA A 229 -23.39 -5.05 13.94
N GLY A 230 -23.48 -5.48 12.67
CA GLY A 230 -24.75 -5.56 11.93
C GLY A 230 -25.10 -4.30 11.12
N ASN A 231 -24.28 -3.26 11.18
CA ASN A 231 -24.52 -2.00 10.46
C ASN A 231 -24.02 -2.09 9.02
N PHE A 232 -24.77 -1.50 8.08
CA PHE A 232 -24.32 -1.37 6.70
C PHE A 232 -23.49 -0.08 6.56
N VAL A 233 -22.21 -0.23 6.20
CA VAL A 233 -21.24 0.87 6.12
C VAL A 233 -20.59 0.93 4.75
N LYS A 234 -20.39 2.14 4.22
CA LYS A 234 -19.54 2.39 3.05
C LYS A 234 -18.13 2.78 3.51
N ALA A 235 -17.12 2.40 2.72
CA ALA A 235 -15.76 2.81 3.00
C ALA A 235 -15.60 4.32 2.78
N ASN A 236 -14.96 4.97 3.71
CA ASN A 236 -14.47 6.35 3.66
C ASN A 236 -13.30 6.48 4.66
N ALA A 237 -12.74 7.67 4.82
CA ALA A 237 -11.63 7.90 5.75
C ALA A 237 -11.99 7.49 7.19
N GLU A 238 -13.17 7.89 7.68
CA GLU A 238 -13.62 7.64 9.05
C GLU A 238 -13.85 6.14 9.31
N THR A 239 -14.65 5.48 8.48
CA THR A 239 -14.99 4.05 8.65
C THR A 239 -13.79 3.15 8.46
N SER A 240 -12.86 3.53 7.55
CA SER A 240 -11.60 2.83 7.35
C SER A 240 -10.67 3.00 8.56
N ALA A 241 -10.55 4.22 9.11
CA ALA A 241 -9.76 4.49 10.30
C ALA A 241 -10.31 3.73 11.52
N ALA A 242 -11.65 3.69 11.69
CA ALA A 242 -12.28 2.92 12.75
C ALA A 242 -11.92 1.42 12.68
N GLY A 243 -11.96 0.82 11.49
CA GLY A 243 -11.54 -0.58 11.32
C GLY A 243 -10.05 -0.82 11.54
N LEU A 244 -9.19 0.08 11.04
CA LEU A 244 -7.74 -0.02 11.22
C LEU A 244 -7.32 0.14 12.69
N GLY A 245 -8.05 0.96 13.46
CA GLY A 245 -7.78 1.20 14.89
C GLY A 245 -7.94 -0.05 15.77
N GLU A 246 -8.62 -1.08 15.28
CA GLU A 246 -8.80 -2.35 16.00
C GLU A 246 -7.66 -3.37 15.72
N ILE A 247 -6.77 -3.08 14.76
CA ILE A 247 -5.65 -3.97 14.46
C ILE A 247 -4.62 -3.91 15.60
N ILE A 248 -4.44 -5.03 16.28
CA ILE A 248 -3.39 -5.19 17.28
C ILE A 248 -2.08 -5.54 16.56
N LEU A 249 -1.05 -4.74 16.82
CA LEU A 249 0.28 -4.94 16.26
C LEU A 249 1.18 -5.71 17.25
N ASP A 250 2.00 -6.60 16.71
CA ASP A 250 3.07 -7.25 17.46
C ASP A 250 4.32 -6.34 17.62
N ASP A 251 5.35 -6.84 18.30
CA ASP A 251 6.59 -6.10 18.52
C ASP A 251 7.37 -5.77 17.23
N GLN A 252 7.02 -6.41 16.11
CA GLN A 252 7.55 -6.12 14.78
C GLN A 252 6.62 -5.25 13.94
N LEU A 253 5.65 -4.57 14.59
CA LEU A 253 4.65 -3.70 13.97
C LEU A 253 3.80 -4.42 12.90
N ARG A 254 3.55 -5.73 13.07
CA ARG A 254 2.72 -6.55 12.18
C ARG A 254 1.39 -6.85 12.83
N GLY A 255 0.33 -6.81 12.06
CA GLY A 255 -1.00 -7.15 12.54
C GLY A 255 -2.02 -7.23 11.42
N ALA A 256 -3.16 -7.82 11.71
CA ALA A 256 -4.34 -7.83 10.85
C ALA A 256 -5.58 -8.13 11.70
N ASP A 257 -6.69 -7.53 11.35
CA ASP A 257 -8.00 -7.93 11.84
C ASP A 257 -8.85 -8.40 10.65
N ALA A 258 -9.44 -9.56 10.79
CA ALA A 258 -10.24 -10.16 9.73
C ALA A 258 -11.68 -9.63 9.69
N ASN A 259 -12.16 -9.05 10.81
CA ASN A 259 -13.53 -8.56 10.94
C ASN A 259 -13.65 -7.65 12.15
N PRO A 260 -13.21 -6.38 12.05
CA PRO A 260 -13.31 -5.39 13.12
C PRO A 260 -14.71 -5.30 13.71
N ALA A 261 -14.80 -5.14 15.04
CA ALA A 261 -16.05 -5.25 15.78
C ALA A 261 -16.78 -3.91 15.97
N GLY A 262 -16.12 -2.78 15.73
CA GLY A 262 -16.65 -1.44 15.95
C GLY A 262 -17.91 -1.16 15.14
N ALA A 263 -18.87 -0.45 15.75
CA ALA A 263 -20.16 -0.16 15.14
C ALA A 263 -20.03 0.64 13.82
N ASN A 264 -19.01 1.48 13.70
CA ASN A 264 -18.71 2.28 12.50
C ASN A 264 -17.53 1.73 11.70
N ALA A 265 -16.93 0.60 12.12
CA ALA A 265 -15.77 0.04 11.45
C ALA A 265 -16.13 -0.53 10.08
N TYR A 266 -15.36 -0.16 9.03
CA TYR A 266 -15.43 -0.86 7.75
C TYR A 266 -14.82 -2.27 7.93
N PRO A 267 -15.51 -3.34 7.48
CA PRO A 267 -15.18 -4.69 7.92
C PRO A 267 -13.94 -5.30 7.23
N ILE A 268 -13.43 -4.69 6.16
CA ILE A 268 -12.27 -5.21 5.42
C ILE A 268 -11.22 -4.10 5.31
N VAL A 269 -10.24 -4.13 6.19
CA VAL A 269 -9.15 -3.15 6.24
C VAL A 269 -7.79 -3.82 6.21
N SER A 270 -6.78 -3.10 5.76
CA SER A 270 -5.39 -3.59 5.73
C SER A 270 -4.41 -2.46 5.98
N LEU A 271 -3.36 -2.75 6.74
CA LEU A 271 -2.13 -1.97 6.70
C LEU A 271 -1.29 -2.41 5.50
N THR A 272 -0.32 -1.57 5.13
CA THR A 272 0.73 -1.89 4.17
C THR A 272 2.09 -1.52 4.73
N TRP A 273 3.08 -2.34 4.45
CA TRP A 273 4.45 -2.21 4.97
C TRP A 273 5.45 -2.05 3.86
N ILE A 274 6.45 -1.21 4.10
CA ILE A 274 7.75 -1.34 3.42
C ILE A 274 8.57 -2.37 4.19
N LEU A 275 9.31 -3.18 3.43
CA LEU A 275 10.22 -4.21 3.91
C LEU A 275 11.63 -3.74 3.63
N ALA A 276 12.45 -3.65 4.68
CA ALA A 276 13.85 -3.25 4.58
C ALA A 276 14.74 -4.22 5.36
N TYR A 277 16.02 -4.29 5.00
CA TYR A 277 17.01 -4.99 5.80
C TYR A 277 17.50 -4.07 6.94
N PRO A 278 17.72 -4.61 8.16
CA PRO A 278 18.28 -3.83 9.26
C PRO A 278 19.64 -3.22 8.90
N GLU A 279 20.46 -4.01 8.17
CA GLU A 279 21.76 -3.58 7.67
C GLU A 279 21.80 -3.78 6.15
N TYR A 280 22.04 -2.70 5.42
CA TYR A 280 22.09 -2.67 3.96
C TYR A 280 22.95 -1.48 3.52
N GLU A 281 23.69 -1.61 2.41
CA GLU A 281 24.60 -0.56 1.91
C GLU A 281 23.91 0.79 1.66
N LYS A 282 22.63 0.78 1.26
CA LYS A 282 21.83 1.99 1.03
C LYS A 282 20.84 2.26 2.16
N ASN A 283 21.08 1.75 3.36
CA ASN A 283 20.14 1.83 4.47
C ASN A 283 19.79 3.29 4.82
N GLU A 284 20.78 4.19 4.85
CA GLU A 284 20.51 5.60 5.14
C GLU A 284 19.64 6.27 4.07
N ALA A 285 19.86 5.96 2.79
CA ALA A 285 18.99 6.43 1.70
C ALA A 285 17.55 5.91 1.85
N VAL A 286 17.38 4.63 2.20
CA VAL A 286 16.05 4.05 2.46
C VAL A 286 15.40 4.75 3.66
N LYS A 287 16.11 4.94 4.76
CA LYS A 287 15.61 5.65 5.95
C LYS A 287 15.20 7.08 5.64
N GLU A 288 15.97 7.80 4.80
CA GLU A 288 15.65 9.17 4.40
C GLU A 288 14.29 9.23 3.69
N VAL A 289 14.05 8.34 2.73
CA VAL A 289 12.76 8.22 2.02
C VAL A 289 11.62 7.87 2.98
N LEU A 290 11.84 6.94 3.91
CA LEU A 290 10.81 6.52 4.86
C LEU A 290 10.47 7.65 5.84
N ARG A 291 11.47 8.31 6.41
CA ARG A 291 11.26 9.47 7.28
C ARG A 291 10.48 10.58 6.56
N TYR A 292 10.82 10.86 5.30
CA TYR A 292 10.07 11.83 4.50
C TYR A 292 8.59 11.43 4.35
N ALA A 293 8.31 10.18 3.95
CA ALA A 293 6.96 9.67 3.76
C ALA A 293 6.13 9.62 5.06
N LEU A 294 6.79 9.44 6.21
CA LEU A 294 6.16 9.41 7.53
C LEU A 294 5.98 10.80 8.17
N THR A 295 6.43 11.88 7.53
CA THR A 295 6.17 13.24 8.05
C THR A 295 4.67 13.53 8.08
N PRO A 296 4.19 14.39 9.01
CA PRO A 296 2.79 14.82 9.05
C PRO A 296 2.28 15.37 7.72
N THR A 297 3.12 16.15 7.02
CA THR A 297 2.79 16.72 5.71
C THR A 297 2.53 15.67 4.64
N GLN A 298 3.35 14.61 4.58
CA GLN A 298 3.16 13.57 3.58
C GLN A 298 2.01 12.62 3.96
N GLN A 299 1.87 12.29 5.24
CA GLN A 299 0.76 11.49 5.75
C GLN A 299 -0.59 12.21 5.55
N GLY A 300 -0.66 13.52 5.70
CA GLY A 300 -1.86 14.31 5.44
C GLY A 300 -2.39 14.25 3.99
N LYS A 301 -1.62 13.72 3.05
CA LYS A 301 -2.08 13.47 1.67
C LYS A 301 -2.87 12.18 1.50
N ALA A 302 -2.87 11.32 2.52
CA ALA A 302 -3.45 9.97 2.44
C ALA A 302 -4.95 10.00 2.16
N ASP A 303 -5.72 10.81 2.91
CA ASP A 303 -7.19 10.86 2.81
C ASP A 303 -7.69 11.22 1.41
N SER A 304 -7.06 12.20 0.77
CA SER A 304 -7.43 12.63 -0.58
C SER A 304 -7.20 11.56 -1.66
N LEU A 305 -6.39 10.55 -1.34
CA LEU A 305 -6.06 9.43 -2.21
C LEU A 305 -6.74 8.12 -1.78
N GLY A 306 -7.61 8.16 -0.77
CA GLY A 306 -8.38 6.99 -0.27
C GLY A 306 -7.59 6.06 0.64
N TYR A 307 -6.63 6.62 1.38
CA TYR A 307 -5.87 5.92 2.42
C TYR A 307 -6.08 6.58 3.78
N VAL A 308 -5.69 5.88 4.82
CA VAL A 308 -5.73 6.38 6.20
C VAL A 308 -4.29 6.66 6.65
N PRO A 309 -4.00 7.90 7.11
CA PRO A 309 -2.68 8.22 7.66
C PRO A 309 -2.43 7.39 8.92
N LEU A 310 -1.17 7.04 9.17
CA LEU A 310 -0.81 6.38 10.43
C LEU A 310 -0.97 7.35 11.61
N PRO A 311 -1.48 6.89 12.76
CA PRO A 311 -1.45 7.62 14.00
C PRO A 311 -0.02 8.06 14.36
N GLU A 312 0.13 9.20 15.02
CA GLU A 312 1.44 9.75 15.35
C GLU A 312 2.30 8.76 16.15
N GLU A 313 1.71 8.11 17.14
CA GLU A 313 2.41 7.13 17.96
C GLU A 313 3.00 5.98 17.12
N LEU A 314 2.25 5.51 16.11
CA LEU A 314 2.72 4.44 15.22
C LEU A 314 3.80 4.95 14.25
N ARG A 315 3.69 6.20 13.76
CA ARG A 315 4.72 6.83 12.91
C ARG A 315 6.05 6.99 13.61
N GLN A 316 6.04 7.25 14.94
CA GLN A 316 7.25 7.38 15.75
C GLN A 316 7.93 6.03 16.03
N LYS A 317 7.17 4.94 16.01
CA LYS A 317 7.71 3.57 16.18
C LYS A 317 8.20 2.97 14.85
N ALA A 318 7.73 3.49 13.74
CA ALA A 318 8.05 3.02 12.39
C ALA A 318 9.35 3.61 11.86
#